data_7dd670c44825d404021e28644b4096a0
#
_entry.id   7dd670c44825d404021e28644b4096a0
#
_cell.length_a   1.000
_cell.length_b   1.000
_cell.length_c   1.000
_cell.angle_alpha   90.00
_cell.angle_beta   90.00
_cell.angle_gamma   90.00
#
_symmetry.space_group_name_H-M   'P 1'
#
loop_
_entity.id
_entity.type
_entity.pdbx_description
1 polymer ?
#
loop_
_entity_poly.entity_id
_entity_poly.type
_entity_poly.pdbx_seq_one_letter_code
_entity_poly.pdbx_strand_id
1 'polypeptide(L)'
;MRISLITGLNNESPVESCIRDLTDARDSGFARLWVTQMPYDVDLLTVLAVALREVPDVEVASGVVPIQNQHPMLLAQRALTLNMIGDGRFTLGIGVSHRAVTEGMWGISWDRSVKRLSEYLDGLLPLLAKEQVDASGELLTTRGALQIPHAPTPQVYIAALGPQMLRVAGRRTSGTLTWMTGPKTLREHVVPTLRAAAADAGRADGSVAVAAALPVSVTDDVEKARSLAARQFAMYGHLPSYRAMLDREGYAGPEDAALIGDESTVWQQLDVLRSAGVDEFVCIPFDPAPEGGQRTRACLRAWRTDRYPSSH
;
A
#
# COMPACT_ATOMS: atom_id res chain seq x y z
N MET A 1 -8.04 5.74 -13.00
CA MET A 1 -7.04 5.05 -12.14
C MET A 1 -5.87 5.98 -11.88
N ARG A 2 -5.57 6.28 -10.62
CA ARG A 2 -4.39 7.06 -10.21
C ARG A 2 -3.13 6.23 -10.46
N ILE A 3 -1.99 6.90 -10.68
CA ILE A 3 -0.68 6.24 -10.73
C ILE A 3 0.18 6.77 -9.58
N SER A 4 0.73 5.87 -8.81
CA SER A 4 1.59 6.13 -7.66
C SER A 4 2.85 5.26 -7.74
N LEU A 5 3.86 5.63 -6.98
CA LEU A 5 5.08 4.84 -6.81
C LEU A 5 5.12 4.19 -5.43
N ILE A 6 5.88 3.13 -5.28
CA ILE A 6 6.26 2.59 -3.98
C ILE A 6 7.76 2.34 -3.93
N THR A 7 8.39 2.65 -2.80
CA THR A 7 9.83 2.49 -2.55
C THR A 7 10.08 1.91 -1.16
N GLY A 8 11.26 1.36 -0.96
CA GLY A 8 11.81 1.04 0.36
C GLY A 8 12.68 2.17 0.88
N LEU A 9 12.97 2.18 2.18
CA LEU A 9 13.96 3.10 2.76
C LEU A 9 15.39 2.60 2.49
N ASN A 10 16.28 3.53 2.22
CA ASN A 10 17.71 3.25 2.21
C ASN A 10 18.27 3.45 3.62
N ASN A 11 18.71 2.39 4.29
CA ASN A 11 19.16 2.46 5.68
C ASN A 11 20.46 3.24 5.90
N GLU A 12 21.26 3.48 4.84
CA GLU A 12 22.48 4.29 4.93
C GLU A 12 22.19 5.79 4.93
N SER A 13 21.13 6.21 4.21
CA SER A 13 20.71 7.61 4.14
C SER A 13 19.17 7.70 4.06
N PRO A 14 18.45 7.29 5.10
CA PRO A 14 17.01 7.07 5.03
C PRO A 14 16.21 8.35 4.81
N VAL A 15 16.60 9.44 5.42
CA VAL A 15 15.92 10.74 5.29
C VAL A 15 16.15 11.33 3.92
N GLU A 16 17.43 11.43 3.51
CA GLU A 16 17.81 12.01 2.21
C GLU A 16 17.28 11.21 1.03
N SER A 17 17.27 9.87 1.12
CA SER A 17 16.71 9.02 0.07
C SER A 17 15.20 9.18 -0.02
N CYS A 18 14.50 9.25 1.11
CA CYS A 18 13.06 9.46 1.14
C CYS A 18 12.68 10.84 0.57
N ILE A 19 13.43 11.89 0.91
CA ILE A 19 13.24 13.25 0.36
C ILE A 19 13.45 13.25 -1.15
N ARG A 20 14.51 12.60 -1.66
CA ARG A 20 14.75 12.50 -3.11
C ARG A 20 13.62 11.76 -3.81
N ASP A 21 13.22 10.58 -3.32
CA ASP A 21 12.16 9.77 -3.93
C ASP A 21 10.82 10.52 -3.94
N LEU A 22 10.52 11.27 -2.88
CA LEU A 22 9.32 12.08 -2.76
C LEU A 22 9.35 13.28 -3.71
N THR A 23 10.51 13.93 -3.82
CA THR A 23 10.74 15.02 -4.78
C THR A 23 10.59 14.53 -6.21
N ASP A 24 11.20 13.39 -6.55
CA ASP A 24 11.09 12.76 -7.87
C ASP A 24 9.64 12.37 -8.20
N ALA A 25 8.89 11.85 -7.22
CA ALA A 25 7.48 11.52 -7.40
C ALA A 25 6.64 12.77 -7.70
N ARG A 26 6.84 13.86 -6.94
CA ARG A 26 6.19 15.16 -7.16
C ARG A 26 6.51 15.73 -8.53
N ASP A 27 7.79 15.84 -8.87
CA ASP A 27 8.26 16.48 -10.12
C ASP A 27 7.89 15.64 -11.35
N SER A 28 7.73 14.34 -11.14
CA SER A 28 7.16 13.43 -12.13
C SER A 28 5.62 13.45 -12.17
N GLY A 29 4.97 14.20 -11.31
CA GLY A 29 3.52 14.33 -11.23
C GLY A 29 2.78 13.06 -10.80
N PHE A 30 3.43 12.14 -10.08
CA PHE A 30 2.74 11.00 -9.48
C PHE A 30 1.85 11.47 -8.31
N ALA A 31 0.73 10.77 -8.12
CA ALA A 31 -0.27 11.19 -7.16
C ALA A 31 0.24 11.05 -5.71
N ARG A 32 1.02 9.98 -5.45
CA ARG A 32 1.45 9.59 -4.12
C ARG A 32 2.72 8.77 -4.17
N LEU A 33 3.54 8.86 -3.12
CA LEU A 33 4.61 7.92 -2.84
C LEU A 33 4.19 7.01 -1.67
N TRP A 34 4.11 5.72 -1.90
CA TRP A 34 4.02 4.70 -0.86
C TRP A 34 5.43 4.35 -0.40
N VAL A 35 5.64 4.21 0.92
CA VAL A 35 6.95 3.81 1.45
C VAL A 35 6.78 2.58 2.34
N THR A 36 7.59 1.54 2.09
CA THR A 36 7.50 0.28 2.82
C THR A 36 8.17 0.36 4.19
N GLN A 37 7.63 -0.36 5.17
CA GLN A 37 8.26 -0.60 6.47
C GLN A 37 8.71 -2.06 6.55
N MET A 38 10.01 -2.29 6.52
CA MET A 38 10.55 -3.62 6.83
C MET A 38 10.82 -3.75 8.34
N PRO A 39 10.82 -4.97 8.90
CA PRO A 39 10.95 -5.15 10.36
C PRO A 39 12.32 -4.81 10.92
N TYR A 40 13.31 -4.65 10.07
CA TYR A 40 14.71 -4.36 10.41
C TYR A 40 15.19 -3.00 9.88
N ASP A 41 14.32 -2.23 9.23
CA ASP A 41 14.63 -0.89 8.75
C ASP A 41 14.45 0.16 9.85
N VAL A 42 14.92 1.37 9.57
CA VAL A 42 14.65 2.55 10.41
C VAL A 42 13.14 2.81 10.50
N ASP A 43 12.70 3.51 11.55
CA ASP A 43 11.27 3.79 11.76
C ASP A 43 10.70 4.67 10.64
N LEU A 44 9.81 4.09 9.85
CA LEU A 44 9.22 4.73 8.69
C LEU A 44 8.52 6.06 9.04
N LEU A 45 7.67 6.06 10.07
CA LEU A 45 6.86 7.23 10.38
C LEU A 45 7.71 8.43 10.83
N THR A 46 8.84 8.16 11.48
CA THR A 46 9.81 9.20 11.85
C THR A 46 10.48 9.81 10.61
N VAL A 47 10.90 8.98 9.65
CA VAL A 47 11.48 9.45 8.38
C VAL A 47 10.46 10.25 7.57
N LEU A 48 9.22 9.74 7.48
CA LEU A 48 8.15 10.44 6.74
C LEU A 48 7.79 11.80 7.35
N ALA A 49 7.96 11.99 8.66
CA ALA A 49 7.71 13.30 9.30
C ALA A 49 8.65 14.38 8.76
N VAL A 50 9.91 14.04 8.57
CA VAL A 50 10.90 14.96 7.97
C VAL A 50 10.60 15.16 6.48
N ALA A 51 10.41 14.07 5.73
CA ALA A 51 10.16 14.14 4.29
C ALA A 51 8.91 14.95 3.95
N LEU A 52 7.80 14.78 4.68
CA LEU A 52 6.58 15.58 4.50
C LEU A 52 6.75 17.06 4.81
N ARG A 53 7.65 17.39 5.74
CA ARG A 53 7.97 18.78 6.07
C ARG A 53 8.79 19.46 4.98
N GLU A 54 9.75 18.71 4.40
CA GLU A 54 10.69 19.24 3.40
C GLU A 54 10.09 19.30 1.99
N VAL A 55 9.20 18.35 1.64
CA VAL A 55 8.66 18.22 0.29
C VAL A 55 7.15 18.54 0.28
N PRO A 56 6.74 19.71 -0.20
CA PRO A 56 5.34 20.07 -0.35
C PRO A 56 4.69 19.40 -1.58
N ASP A 57 3.36 19.52 -1.69
CA ASP A 57 2.56 19.24 -2.90
C ASP A 57 2.60 17.79 -3.42
N VAL A 58 2.91 16.83 -2.55
CA VAL A 58 2.84 15.41 -2.87
C VAL A 58 2.28 14.63 -1.67
N GLU A 59 1.46 13.61 -1.95
CA GLU A 59 0.94 12.72 -0.92
C GLU A 59 1.95 11.62 -0.57
N VAL A 60 1.92 11.19 0.68
CA VAL A 60 2.73 10.06 1.18
C VAL A 60 1.84 9.03 1.85
N ALA A 61 2.18 7.76 1.66
CA ALA A 61 1.49 6.67 2.34
C ALA A 61 2.46 5.64 2.92
N SER A 62 2.12 5.05 4.06
CA SER A 62 2.83 3.87 4.54
C SER A 62 2.35 2.60 3.83
N GLY A 63 3.27 1.82 3.32
CA GLY A 63 2.94 0.63 2.52
C GLY A 63 3.60 -0.66 2.99
N VAL A 64 3.37 -1.17 4.21
CA VAL A 64 2.44 -0.79 5.28
C VAL A 64 3.09 -0.88 6.65
N VAL A 65 2.56 -0.17 7.63
CA VAL A 65 3.00 -0.29 9.02
C VAL A 65 2.37 -1.53 9.68
N PRO A 66 3.16 -2.39 10.34
CA PRO A 66 2.63 -3.55 11.05
C PRO A 66 1.92 -3.13 12.35
N ILE A 67 0.81 -3.81 12.66
CA ILE A 67 0.01 -3.52 13.85
C ILE A 67 0.43 -4.29 15.10
N GLN A 68 1.17 -5.41 14.96
CA GLN A 68 1.40 -6.34 16.05
C GLN A 68 2.33 -5.79 17.14
N ASN A 69 3.32 -5.02 16.76
CA ASN A 69 4.38 -4.52 17.65
C ASN A 69 4.08 -3.14 18.26
N GLN A 70 2.85 -2.63 18.11
CA GLN A 70 2.47 -1.33 18.66
C GLN A 70 1.00 -1.27 19.05
N HIS A 71 0.70 -0.47 20.06
CA HIS A 71 -0.67 -0.25 20.52
C HIS A 71 -1.43 0.73 19.60
N PRO A 72 -2.76 0.57 19.38
CA PRO A 72 -3.55 1.49 18.53
C PRO A 72 -3.42 2.96 18.93
N MET A 73 -3.35 3.26 20.23
CA MET A 73 -3.18 4.63 20.70
C MET A 73 -1.86 5.25 20.26
N LEU A 74 -0.77 4.49 20.32
CA LEU A 74 0.54 4.97 19.84
C LEU A 74 0.52 5.22 18.33
N LEU A 75 -0.08 4.30 17.55
CA LEU A 75 -0.19 4.48 16.11
C LEU A 75 -1.09 5.66 15.75
N ALA A 76 -2.22 5.85 16.47
CA ALA A 76 -3.10 6.99 16.26
C ALA A 76 -2.37 8.32 16.54
N GLN A 77 -1.61 8.41 17.64
CA GLN A 77 -0.79 9.60 17.95
C GLN A 77 0.18 9.91 16.81
N ARG A 78 0.94 8.91 16.37
CA ARG A 78 1.92 9.06 15.28
C ARG A 78 1.24 9.47 13.97
N ALA A 79 0.16 8.80 13.59
CA ALA A 79 -0.53 9.06 12.34
C ALA A 79 -1.18 10.46 12.30
N LEU A 80 -1.82 10.89 13.38
CA LEU A 80 -2.38 12.24 13.50
C LEU A 80 -1.28 13.31 13.49
N THR A 81 -0.18 13.10 14.22
CA THR A 81 0.95 14.03 14.23
C THR A 81 1.58 14.14 12.85
N LEU A 82 1.79 13.01 12.18
CA LEU A 82 2.36 12.97 10.84
C LEU A 82 1.44 13.67 9.83
N ASN A 83 0.13 13.41 9.89
CA ASN A 83 -0.84 14.05 9.01
C ASN A 83 -0.97 15.56 9.27
N MET A 84 -0.76 16.00 10.51
CA MET A 84 -0.66 17.42 10.86
C MET A 84 0.60 18.08 10.27
N ILE A 85 1.76 17.43 10.39
CA ILE A 85 3.03 17.88 9.78
C ILE A 85 2.88 18.00 8.26
N GLY A 86 2.22 17.02 7.65
CA GLY A 86 1.98 16.94 6.21
C GLY A 86 0.78 17.74 5.71
N ASP A 87 0.09 18.49 6.55
CA ASP A 87 -1.13 19.24 6.18
C ASP A 87 -2.16 18.37 5.41
N GLY A 88 -2.49 17.20 5.98
CA GLY A 88 -3.47 16.27 5.41
C GLY A 88 -2.94 15.36 4.29
N ARG A 89 -1.66 15.41 3.94
CA ARG A 89 -1.07 14.64 2.83
C ARG A 89 -0.61 13.22 3.19
N PHE A 90 -0.89 12.75 4.40
CA PHE A 90 -0.50 11.40 4.83
C PHE A 90 -1.67 10.42 4.76
N THR A 91 -1.42 9.25 4.21
CA THR A 91 -2.32 8.08 4.22
C THR A 91 -1.69 6.96 5.04
N LEU A 92 -2.44 6.43 5.99
CA LEU A 92 -1.99 5.34 6.87
C LEU A 92 -2.34 3.98 6.26
N GLY A 93 -1.34 3.29 5.71
CA GLY A 93 -1.45 1.89 5.35
C GLY A 93 -0.97 1.00 6.49
N ILE A 94 -1.80 0.04 6.91
CA ILE A 94 -1.52 -0.92 7.97
C ILE A 94 -1.66 -2.35 7.51
N GLY A 95 -0.98 -3.27 8.21
CA GLY A 95 -1.05 -4.69 7.90
C GLY A 95 -0.69 -5.58 9.07
N VAL A 96 -0.98 -6.87 8.90
CA VAL A 96 -0.72 -7.89 9.94
C VAL A 96 0.67 -8.53 9.82
N SER A 97 1.56 -7.99 8.98
CA SER A 97 2.90 -8.54 8.72
C SER A 97 2.86 -10.02 8.28
N HIS A 98 3.90 -10.79 8.54
CA HIS A 98 4.01 -12.20 8.19
C HIS A 98 4.34 -13.04 9.45
N ARG A 99 3.89 -14.30 9.48
CA ARG A 99 4.13 -15.20 10.61
C ARG A 99 5.61 -15.29 10.97
N ALA A 100 6.50 -15.40 9.98
CA ALA A 100 7.94 -15.47 10.20
C ALA A 100 8.50 -14.24 10.93
N VAL A 101 7.95 -13.06 10.66
CA VAL A 101 8.32 -11.82 11.34
C VAL A 101 7.70 -11.75 12.74
N THR A 102 6.40 -11.94 12.85
CA THR A 102 5.69 -11.77 14.12
C THR A 102 6.11 -12.80 15.16
N GLU A 103 6.17 -14.07 14.79
CA GLU A 103 6.57 -15.14 15.70
C GLU A 103 8.08 -15.29 15.78
N GLY A 104 8.79 -15.24 14.64
CA GLY A 104 10.22 -15.48 14.60
C GLY A 104 11.09 -14.32 15.09
N MET A 105 10.70 -13.07 14.83
CA MET A 105 11.49 -11.89 15.24
C MET A 105 10.94 -11.21 16.51
N TRP A 106 9.60 -11.10 16.63
CA TRP A 106 8.99 -10.33 17.72
C TRP A 106 8.43 -11.20 18.86
N GLY A 107 8.34 -12.51 18.69
CA GLY A 107 7.76 -13.41 19.69
C GLY A 107 6.26 -13.18 19.92
N ILE A 108 5.56 -12.62 18.93
CA ILE A 108 4.12 -12.30 19.01
C ILE A 108 3.35 -13.31 18.16
N SER A 109 2.33 -13.96 18.75
CA SER A 109 1.51 -14.92 18.02
C SER A 109 0.86 -14.33 16.78
N TRP A 110 0.95 -15.01 15.66
CA TRP A 110 0.24 -14.72 14.42
C TRP A 110 -1.24 -15.13 14.47
N ASP A 111 -1.62 -15.99 15.38
CA ASP A 111 -2.94 -16.56 15.43
C ASP A 111 -4.03 -15.49 15.57
N ARG A 112 -5.19 -15.77 14.95
CA ARG A 112 -6.34 -14.88 14.96
C ARG A 112 -6.07 -13.47 14.39
N SER A 113 -5.22 -13.38 13.36
CA SER A 113 -4.81 -12.10 12.74
C SER A 113 -5.99 -11.21 12.30
N VAL A 114 -7.08 -11.80 11.77
CA VAL A 114 -8.30 -11.05 11.39
C VAL A 114 -8.98 -10.45 12.62
N LYS A 115 -9.09 -11.23 13.70
CA LYS A 115 -9.67 -10.75 14.96
C LYS A 115 -8.81 -9.65 15.57
N ARG A 116 -7.49 -9.87 15.62
CA ARG A 116 -6.53 -8.86 16.09
C ARG A 116 -6.67 -7.55 15.33
N LEU A 117 -6.74 -7.61 13.99
CA LEU A 117 -6.95 -6.40 13.18
C LEU A 117 -8.30 -5.76 13.48
N SER A 118 -9.38 -6.52 13.63
CA SER A 118 -10.70 -5.96 13.95
C SER A 118 -10.69 -5.23 15.29
N GLU A 119 -10.15 -5.84 16.35
CA GLU A 119 -10.03 -5.21 17.68
C GLU A 119 -9.04 -4.02 17.66
N TYR A 120 -7.99 -4.10 16.82
CA TYR A 120 -7.08 -2.97 16.61
C TYR A 120 -7.80 -1.76 16.01
N LEU A 121 -8.67 -1.99 15.02
CA LEU A 121 -9.48 -0.94 14.41
C LEU A 121 -10.54 -0.38 15.35
N ASP A 122 -11.06 -1.19 16.31
CA ASP A 122 -11.98 -0.71 17.34
C ASP A 122 -11.33 0.35 18.22
N GLY A 123 -10.02 0.25 18.44
CA GLY A 123 -9.24 1.27 19.13
C GLY A 123 -8.76 2.39 18.23
N LEU A 124 -8.25 2.06 17.04
CA LEU A 124 -7.57 3.01 16.16
C LEU A 124 -8.52 4.04 15.53
N LEU A 125 -9.63 3.59 14.94
CA LEU A 125 -10.48 4.47 14.13
C LEU A 125 -11.16 5.57 14.95
N PRO A 126 -11.74 5.31 16.16
CA PRO A 126 -12.27 6.39 16.99
C PRO A 126 -11.18 7.40 17.40
N LEU A 127 -9.98 6.93 17.74
CA LEU A 127 -8.86 7.83 18.09
C LEU A 127 -8.43 8.71 16.92
N LEU A 128 -8.39 8.17 15.70
CA LEU A 128 -8.13 8.97 14.50
C LEU A 128 -9.26 9.98 14.20
N ALA A 129 -10.50 9.63 14.54
CA ALA A 129 -11.65 10.53 14.47
C ALA A 129 -11.68 11.55 15.63
N LYS A 130 -10.72 11.48 16.57
CA LYS A 130 -10.64 12.34 17.77
C LYS A 130 -11.78 12.12 18.76
N GLU A 131 -12.31 10.91 18.76
CA GLU A 131 -13.36 10.46 19.67
C GLU A 131 -12.75 9.73 20.88
N GLN A 132 -13.50 9.67 21.96
CA GLN A 132 -13.18 8.82 23.09
C GLN A 132 -13.43 7.36 22.73
N VAL A 133 -12.52 6.48 23.11
CA VAL A 133 -12.63 5.03 22.90
C VAL A 133 -12.69 4.30 24.25
N ASP A 134 -13.55 3.30 24.33
CA ASP A 134 -13.58 2.28 25.39
C ASP A 134 -13.85 0.92 24.73
N ALA A 135 -12.83 0.38 24.09
CA ALA A 135 -12.88 -0.90 23.39
C ALA A 135 -12.14 -1.97 24.20
N SER A 136 -12.85 -3.03 24.58
CA SER A 136 -12.31 -4.18 25.32
C SER A 136 -12.54 -5.46 24.51
N GLY A 137 -11.51 -5.93 23.83
CA GLY A 137 -11.50 -7.19 23.09
C GLY A 137 -10.82 -8.32 23.89
N GLU A 138 -10.77 -9.50 23.29
CA GLU A 138 -10.03 -10.64 23.85
C GLU A 138 -8.51 -10.50 23.68
N LEU A 139 -8.07 -9.83 22.61
CA LEU A 139 -6.67 -9.71 22.23
C LEU A 139 -6.11 -8.33 22.54
N LEU A 140 -6.97 -7.33 22.61
CA LEU A 140 -6.56 -5.95 22.74
C LEU A 140 -7.59 -5.10 23.46
N THR A 141 -7.13 -4.23 24.34
CA THR A 141 -7.96 -3.21 25.00
C THR A 141 -7.41 -1.84 24.68
N THR A 142 -8.28 -0.90 24.29
CA THR A 142 -7.93 0.50 24.06
C THR A 142 -8.95 1.40 24.75
N ARG A 143 -8.48 2.27 25.67
CA ARG A 143 -9.32 3.20 26.42
C ARG A 143 -8.68 4.58 26.47
N GLY A 144 -9.50 5.61 26.29
CA GLY A 144 -9.08 7.00 26.42
C GLY A 144 -9.37 7.83 25.19
N ALA A 145 -8.77 9.02 25.11
CA ALA A 145 -8.89 9.95 24.00
C ALA A 145 -7.54 10.62 23.72
N LEU A 146 -7.37 11.16 22.52
CA LEU A 146 -6.19 11.94 22.14
C LEU A 146 -6.54 13.44 22.10
N GLN A 147 -5.64 14.27 22.63
CA GLN A 147 -5.77 15.72 22.61
C GLN A 147 -5.01 16.35 21.42
N ILE A 148 -5.43 15.97 20.20
CA ILE A 148 -4.86 16.47 18.94
C ILE A 148 -5.98 16.99 18.04
N PRO A 149 -6.75 18.01 18.46
CA PRO A 149 -8.03 18.37 17.83
C PRO A 149 -7.89 18.91 16.41
N HIS A 150 -6.76 19.56 16.08
CA HIS A 150 -6.54 20.22 14.80
C HIS A 150 -5.88 19.34 13.73
N ALA A 151 -5.47 18.11 14.09
CA ALA A 151 -4.88 17.20 13.11
C ALA A 151 -5.95 16.71 12.09
N PRO A 152 -5.70 16.77 10.79
CA PRO A 152 -6.58 16.13 9.81
C PRO A 152 -6.61 14.61 10.04
N THR A 153 -7.78 13.99 9.86
CA THR A 153 -7.92 12.54 9.96
C THR A 153 -7.31 11.88 8.71
N PRO A 154 -6.29 11.02 8.84
CA PRO A 154 -5.70 10.34 7.69
C PRO A 154 -6.65 9.28 7.12
N GLN A 155 -6.57 9.05 5.81
CA GLN A 155 -7.15 7.85 5.22
C GLN A 155 -6.44 6.60 5.75
N VAL A 156 -7.20 5.51 5.93
CA VAL A 156 -6.65 4.23 6.40
C VAL A 156 -6.83 3.16 5.33
N TYR A 157 -5.74 2.51 4.94
CA TYR A 157 -5.73 1.37 4.03
C TYR A 157 -5.22 0.13 4.76
N ILE A 158 -5.78 -1.04 4.41
CA ILE A 158 -5.32 -2.33 4.95
C ILE A 158 -4.66 -3.13 3.84
N ALA A 159 -3.49 -3.70 4.11
CA ALA A 159 -2.94 -4.76 3.26
C ALA A 159 -3.80 -6.02 3.40
N ALA A 160 -4.64 -6.30 2.41
CA ALA A 160 -5.59 -7.41 2.47
C ALA A 160 -5.67 -8.16 1.14
N LEU A 161 -5.60 -9.50 1.21
CA LEU A 161 -5.73 -10.41 0.08
C LEU A 161 -6.84 -11.44 0.31
N GLY A 162 -6.91 -12.00 1.51
CA GLY A 162 -7.92 -12.98 1.87
C GLY A 162 -9.31 -12.36 2.08
N PRO A 163 -10.40 -13.14 1.84
CA PRO A 163 -11.76 -12.61 1.84
C PRO A 163 -12.19 -12.00 3.18
N GLN A 164 -11.72 -12.53 4.31
CA GLN A 164 -12.05 -11.98 5.62
C GLN A 164 -11.41 -10.61 5.84
N MET A 165 -10.11 -10.46 5.51
CA MET A 165 -9.41 -9.17 5.59
C MET A 165 -10.01 -8.13 4.64
N LEU A 166 -10.35 -8.53 3.41
CA LEU A 166 -11.01 -7.66 2.43
C LEU A 166 -12.37 -7.17 2.93
N ARG A 167 -13.14 -8.02 3.61
CA ARG A 167 -14.42 -7.60 4.23
C ARG A 167 -14.18 -6.59 5.37
N VAL A 168 -13.16 -6.78 6.19
CA VAL A 168 -12.81 -5.79 7.23
C VAL A 168 -12.41 -4.48 6.60
N ALA A 169 -11.57 -4.50 5.56
CA ALA A 169 -11.17 -3.30 4.83
C ALA A 169 -12.38 -2.57 4.23
N GLY A 170 -13.25 -3.27 3.51
CA GLY A 170 -14.44 -2.70 2.88
C GLY A 170 -15.41 -2.07 3.87
N ARG A 171 -15.66 -2.72 4.99
CA ARG A 171 -16.59 -2.22 6.01
C ARG A 171 -16.07 -1.01 6.77
N ARG A 172 -14.76 -0.87 6.97
CA ARG A 172 -14.22 -0.02 8.04
C ARG A 172 -13.19 1.02 7.60
N THR A 173 -12.55 0.87 6.44
CA THR A 173 -11.42 1.71 6.05
C THR A 173 -11.60 2.36 4.68
N SER A 174 -10.64 3.18 4.26
CA SER A 174 -10.66 3.87 2.97
C SER A 174 -10.34 2.96 1.79
N GLY A 175 -9.79 1.76 2.05
CA GLY A 175 -9.48 0.83 0.98
C GLY A 175 -8.49 -0.26 1.36
N THR A 176 -7.99 -0.93 0.33
CA THR A 176 -6.97 -1.97 0.45
C THR A 176 -5.76 -1.67 -0.42
N LEU A 177 -4.57 -2.04 0.06
CA LEU A 177 -3.35 -2.15 -0.74
C LEU A 177 -3.08 -3.64 -0.99
N THR A 178 -3.03 -4.05 -2.25
CA THR A 178 -2.64 -5.41 -2.65
C THR A 178 -1.22 -5.43 -3.18
N TRP A 179 -0.56 -6.57 -3.06
CA TRP A 179 0.76 -6.84 -3.62
C TRP A 179 0.74 -8.16 -4.38
N MET A 180 1.42 -8.27 -5.52
CA MET A 180 1.53 -9.49 -6.34
C MET A 180 0.17 -10.11 -6.70
N THR A 181 -0.81 -9.28 -7.03
CA THR A 181 -2.17 -9.73 -7.37
C THR A 181 -2.51 -9.28 -8.79
N GLY A 182 -2.70 -10.23 -9.69
CA GLY A 182 -2.97 -9.97 -11.10
C GLY A 182 -4.41 -9.52 -11.39
N PRO A 183 -4.68 -9.08 -12.63
CA PRO A 183 -5.93 -8.43 -13.02
C PRO A 183 -7.17 -9.32 -12.92
N LYS A 184 -7.06 -10.62 -13.19
CA LYS A 184 -8.17 -11.56 -13.04
C LYS A 184 -8.59 -11.66 -11.57
N THR A 185 -7.62 -11.85 -10.68
CA THR A 185 -7.86 -11.95 -9.23
C THR A 185 -8.39 -10.64 -8.65
N LEU A 186 -7.90 -9.50 -9.13
CA LEU A 186 -8.43 -8.19 -8.75
C LEU A 186 -9.90 -8.07 -9.15
N ARG A 187 -10.25 -8.37 -10.40
CA ARG A 187 -11.61 -8.27 -10.94
C ARG A 187 -12.59 -9.25 -10.29
N GLU A 188 -12.18 -10.50 -10.05
CA GLU A 188 -13.08 -11.59 -9.67
C GLU A 188 -13.13 -11.84 -8.16
N HIS A 189 -12.15 -11.34 -7.41
CA HIS A 189 -12.04 -11.59 -5.97
C HIS A 189 -11.89 -10.30 -5.15
N VAL A 190 -10.85 -9.48 -5.40
CA VAL A 190 -10.53 -8.35 -4.51
C VAL A 190 -11.59 -7.25 -4.59
N VAL A 191 -11.81 -6.72 -5.79
CA VAL A 191 -12.75 -5.60 -6.02
C VAL A 191 -14.17 -5.95 -5.57
N PRO A 192 -14.77 -7.09 -6.01
CA PRO A 192 -16.14 -7.40 -5.62
C PRO A 192 -16.26 -7.66 -4.11
N THR A 193 -15.28 -8.35 -3.49
CA THR A 193 -15.34 -8.62 -2.04
C THR A 193 -15.25 -7.34 -1.20
N LEU A 194 -14.36 -6.41 -1.60
CA LEU A 194 -14.20 -5.14 -0.91
C LEU A 194 -15.45 -4.27 -1.04
N ARG A 195 -15.93 -4.08 -2.27
CA ARG A 195 -17.09 -3.21 -2.56
C ARG A 195 -18.40 -3.77 -2.00
N ALA A 196 -18.64 -5.07 -2.10
CA ALA A 196 -19.80 -5.70 -1.47
C ALA A 196 -19.79 -5.49 0.05
N ALA A 197 -18.64 -5.67 0.71
CA ALA A 197 -18.53 -5.45 2.15
C ALA A 197 -18.76 -3.98 2.56
N ALA A 198 -18.39 -3.02 1.71
CA ALA A 198 -18.71 -1.61 1.92
C ALA A 198 -20.21 -1.33 1.79
N ALA A 199 -20.83 -1.86 0.75
CA ALA A 199 -22.29 -1.75 0.52
C ALA A 199 -23.08 -2.39 1.66
N ASP A 200 -22.72 -3.60 2.11
CA ASP A 200 -23.32 -4.29 3.24
C ASP A 200 -23.21 -3.48 4.57
N ALA A 201 -22.22 -2.62 4.69
CA ALA A 201 -22.04 -1.72 5.81
C ALA A 201 -22.74 -0.35 5.63
N GLY A 202 -23.55 -0.18 4.57
CA GLY A 202 -24.26 1.05 4.27
C GLY A 202 -23.37 2.21 3.81
N ARG A 203 -22.17 1.93 3.33
CA ARG A 203 -21.23 2.96 2.86
C ARG A 203 -21.55 3.36 1.41
N ALA A 204 -21.32 4.62 1.10
CA ALA A 204 -21.56 5.15 -0.24
C ALA A 204 -20.69 4.46 -1.30
N ASP A 205 -21.20 4.36 -2.52
CA ASP A 205 -20.42 3.91 -3.66
C ASP A 205 -19.17 4.77 -3.86
N GLY A 206 -18.05 4.11 -4.18
CA GLY A 206 -16.76 4.79 -4.32
C GLY A 206 -16.08 5.19 -2.99
N SER A 207 -16.68 4.86 -1.84
CA SER A 207 -16.08 5.16 -0.52
C SER A 207 -14.87 4.31 -0.17
N VAL A 208 -14.60 3.25 -0.94
CA VAL A 208 -13.46 2.35 -0.76
C VAL A 208 -12.68 2.21 -2.06
N ALA A 209 -11.36 2.25 -1.96
CA ALA A 209 -10.48 2.15 -3.11
C ALA A 209 -9.61 0.89 -3.07
N VAL A 210 -9.29 0.36 -4.25
CA VAL A 210 -8.32 -0.70 -4.46
C VAL A 210 -7.03 -0.08 -4.99
N ALA A 211 -5.99 -0.06 -4.16
CA ALA A 211 -4.63 0.24 -4.57
C ALA A 211 -3.91 -1.09 -4.89
N ALA A 212 -3.49 -1.27 -6.14
CA ALA A 212 -2.82 -2.48 -6.58
C ALA A 212 -1.35 -2.21 -6.86
N ALA A 213 -0.47 -2.83 -6.06
CA ALA A 213 0.97 -2.71 -6.22
C ALA A 213 1.54 -3.89 -7.00
N LEU A 214 2.28 -3.58 -8.08
CA LEU A 214 2.95 -4.58 -8.92
C LEU A 214 4.32 -4.08 -9.41
N PRO A 215 5.28 -4.99 -9.64
CA PRO A 215 6.54 -4.65 -10.29
C PRO A 215 6.31 -4.25 -11.75
N VAL A 216 7.08 -3.26 -12.22
CA VAL A 216 7.03 -2.80 -13.62
C VAL A 216 8.44 -2.63 -14.17
N SER A 217 8.67 -3.16 -15.38
CA SER A 217 9.88 -2.90 -16.14
C SER A 217 9.52 -2.62 -17.61
N VAL A 218 9.73 -1.37 -18.04
CA VAL A 218 9.61 -1.01 -19.47
C VAL A 218 10.97 -1.28 -20.13
N THR A 219 11.00 -2.32 -20.96
CA THR A 219 12.24 -2.82 -21.54
C THR A 219 11.99 -3.56 -22.85
N ASP A 220 13.00 -3.59 -23.71
CA ASP A 220 13.00 -4.41 -24.92
C ASP A 220 13.56 -5.83 -24.63
N ASP A 221 14.26 -6.02 -23.50
CA ASP A 221 14.81 -7.32 -23.06
C ASP A 221 13.88 -7.97 -22.03
N VAL A 222 12.75 -8.47 -22.52
CA VAL A 222 11.68 -9.08 -21.70
C VAL A 222 12.17 -10.28 -20.91
N GLU A 223 13.00 -11.15 -21.54
CA GLU A 223 13.50 -12.37 -20.89
C GLU A 223 14.43 -12.07 -19.72
N LYS A 224 15.31 -11.08 -19.87
CA LYS A 224 16.19 -10.65 -18.79
C LYS A 224 15.43 -10.02 -17.64
N ALA A 225 14.43 -9.17 -17.94
CA ALA A 225 13.57 -8.57 -16.92
C ALA A 225 12.74 -9.64 -16.19
N ARG A 226 12.16 -10.61 -16.92
CA ARG A 226 11.41 -11.73 -16.33
C ARG A 226 12.31 -12.59 -15.42
N SER A 227 13.51 -12.91 -15.86
CA SER A 227 14.49 -13.63 -15.05
C SER A 227 14.92 -12.87 -13.80
N LEU A 228 15.02 -11.53 -13.87
CA LEU A 228 15.29 -10.68 -12.73
C LEU A 228 14.11 -10.69 -11.76
N ALA A 229 12.88 -10.53 -12.25
CA ALA A 229 11.67 -10.59 -11.43
C ALA A 229 11.53 -11.92 -10.69
N ALA A 230 11.78 -13.05 -11.37
CA ALA A 230 11.74 -14.39 -10.77
C ALA A 230 12.71 -14.52 -9.57
N ARG A 231 13.91 -13.92 -9.66
CA ARG A 231 14.88 -13.95 -8.56
C ARG A 231 14.54 -12.94 -7.46
N GLN A 232 14.23 -11.70 -7.84
CA GLN A 232 14.04 -10.62 -6.89
C GLN A 232 12.79 -10.82 -6.03
N PHE A 233 11.74 -11.36 -6.62
CA PHE A 233 10.45 -11.55 -5.95
C PHE A 233 10.17 -13.00 -5.56
N ALA A 234 11.15 -13.91 -5.67
CA ALA A 234 11.00 -15.35 -5.39
C ALA A 234 10.31 -15.65 -4.05
N MET A 235 10.63 -14.88 -3.00
CA MET A 235 10.07 -15.07 -1.66
C MET A 235 8.54 -15.04 -1.65
N TYR A 236 7.92 -14.18 -2.47
CA TYR A 236 6.46 -14.05 -2.50
C TYR A 236 5.75 -15.27 -3.10
N GLY A 237 6.44 -16.06 -3.92
CA GLY A 237 5.93 -17.35 -4.41
C GLY A 237 5.75 -18.41 -3.31
N HIS A 238 6.43 -18.25 -2.17
CA HIS A 238 6.40 -19.20 -1.04
C HIS A 238 5.51 -18.75 0.12
N LEU A 239 5.12 -17.48 0.17
CA LEU A 239 4.24 -16.98 1.23
C LEU A 239 2.79 -17.35 0.92
N PRO A 240 2.07 -18.06 1.83
CA PRO A 240 0.76 -18.65 1.53
C PRO A 240 -0.29 -17.65 1.02
N SER A 241 -0.29 -16.43 1.53
CA SER A 241 -1.24 -15.39 1.12
C SER A 241 -1.03 -14.92 -0.32
N TYR A 242 0.22 -14.80 -0.76
CA TYR A 242 0.55 -14.43 -2.14
C TYR A 242 0.43 -15.62 -3.08
N ARG A 243 0.88 -16.83 -2.66
CA ARG A 243 0.70 -18.04 -3.45
C ARG A 243 -0.77 -18.25 -3.81
N ALA A 244 -1.69 -18.04 -2.87
CA ALA A 244 -3.12 -18.15 -3.13
C ALA A 244 -3.63 -17.15 -4.18
N MET A 245 -3.03 -15.95 -4.30
CA MET A 245 -3.38 -14.97 -5.34
C MET A 245 -2.79 -15.36 -6.69
N LEU A 246 -1.54 -15.81 -6.72
CA LEU A 246 -0.91 -16.32 -7.94
C LEU A 246 -1.65 -17.54 -8.49
N ASP A 247 -2.08 -18.46 -7.62
CA ASP A 247 -2.88 -19.65 -8.00
C ASP A 247 -4.24 -19.26 -8.62
N ARG A 248 -4.94 -18.26 -8.05
CA ARG A 248 -6.19 -17.75 -8.60
C ARG A 248 -6.01 -17.15 -9.98
N GLU A 249 -4.89 -16.49 -10.20
CA GLU A 249 -4.52 -15.90 -11.48
C GLU A 249 -4.14 -16.97 -12.51
N GLY A 250 -3.61 -18.10 -12.04
CA GLY A 250 -3.01 -19.15 -12.86
C GLY A 250 -1.53 -18.94 -13.14
N TYR A 251 -0.85 -18.15 -12.30
CA TYR A 251 0.56 -17.82 -12.43
C TYR A 251 1.46 -18.87 -11.79
N ALA A 252 2.55 -19.22 -12.48
CA ALA A 252 3.54 -20.16 -11.98
C ALA A 252 4.38 -19.53 -10.85
N GLY A 253 4.78 -18.27 -11.03
CA GLY A 253 5.60 -17.53 -10.09
C GLY A 253 5.26 -16.03 -10.00
N PRO A 254 5.92 -15.30 -9.09
CA PRO A 254 5.70 -13.86 -8.93
C PRO A 254 6.12 -13.03 -10.14
N GLU A 255 7.03 -13.53 -10.99
CA GLU A 255 7.44 -12.92 -12.25
C GLU A 255 6.27 -12.78 -13.24
N ASP A 256 5.27 -13.63 -13.16
CA ASP A 256 4.07 -13.56 -14.00
C ASP A 256 3.15 -12.40 -13.61
N ALA A 257 3.26 -11.91 -12.37
CA ALA A 257 2.51 -10.77 -11.90
C ALA A 257 3.16 -9.42 -12.28
N ALA A 258 4.41 -9.41 -12.73
CA ALA A 258 5.10 -8.20 -13.13
C ALA A 258 4.62 -7.70 -14.50
N LEU A 259 4.48 -6.37 -14.65
CA LEU A 259 4.23 -5.73 -15.93
C LEU A 259 5.58 -5.55 -16.65
N ILE A 260 5.80 -6.29 -17.72
CA ILE A 260 7.06 -6.30 -18.47
C ILE A 260 6.78 -6.17 -19.95
N GLY A 261 7.52 -5.34 -20.65
CA GLY A 261 7.46 -5.15 -22.09
C GLY A 261 7.85 -3.75 -22.52
N ASP A 262 7.63 -3.44 -23.78
CA ASP A 262 7.74 -2.08 -24.29
C ASP A 262 6.61 -1.18 -23.76
N GLU A 263 6.67 0.10 -24.07
CA GLU A 263 5.68 1.10 -23.62
C GLU A 263 4.26 0.69 -24.01
N SER A 264 4.06 0.18 -25.23
CA SER A 264 2.73 -0.22 -25.74
C SER A 264 2.17 -1.41 -24.97
N THR A 265 2.99 -2.38 -24.67
CA THR A 265 2.66 -3.58 -23.89
C THR A 265 2.29 -3.21 -22.45
N VAL A 266 3.10 -2.38 -21.79
CA VAL A 266 2.82 -1.92 -20.43
C VAL A 266 1.55 -1.07 -20.39
N TRP A 267 1.27 -0.23 -21.39
CA TRP A 267 0.02 0.53 -21.48
C TRP A 267 -1.20 -0.37 -21.57
N GLN A 268 -1.14 -1.44 -22.36
CA GLN A 268 -2.24 -2.43 -22.45
C GLN A 268 -2.46 -3.12 -21.11
N GLN A 269 -1.39 -3.52 -20.41
CA GLN A 269 -1.47 -4.14 -19.09
C GLN A 269 -2.08 -3.19 -18.06
N LEU A 270 -1.75 -1.90 -18.08
CA LEU A 270 -2.37 -0.87 -17.24
C LEU A 270 -3.86 -0.67 -17.53
N ASP A 271 -4.26 -0.71 -18.81
CA ASP A 271 -5.66 -0.62 -19.19
C ASP A 271 -6.47 -1.85 -18.72
N VAL A 272 -5.86 -3.03 -18.72
CA VAL A 272 -6.47 -4.25 -18.16
C VAL A 272 -6.67 -4.10 -16.64
N LEU A 273 -5.69 -3.60 -15.90
CA LEU A 273 -5.81 -3.33 -14.45
C LEU A 273 -6.89 -2.29 -14.16
N ARG A 274 -6.95 -1.22 -14.94
CA ARG A 274 -8.01 -0.21 -14.83
C ARG A 274 -9.40 -0.84 -15.05
N SER A 275 -9.53 -1.67 -16.06
CA SER A 275 -10.78 -2.36 -16.39
C SER A 275 -11.15 -3.42 -15.34
N ALA A 276 -10.19 -3.93 -14.59
CA ALA A 276 -10.41 -4.82 -13.44
C ALA A 276 -10.95 -4.10 -12.19
N GLY A 277 -11.06 -2.76 -12.23
CA GLY A 277 -11.64 -1.96 -11.15
C GLY A 277 -10.60 -1.43 -10.15
N VAL A 278 -9.31 -1.39 -10.54
CA VAL A 278 -8.25 -0.76 -9.75
C VAL A 278 -8.43 0.76 -9.75
N ASP A 279 -8.45 1.37 -8.58
CA ASP A 279 -8.60 2.80 -8.39
C ASP A 279 -7.24 3.52 -8.38
N GLU A 280 -6.21 2.87 -7.83
CA GLU A 280 -4.83 3.35 -7.76
C GLU A 280 -3.85 2.23 -8.15
N PHE A 281 -3.06 2.44 -9.19
CA PHE A 281 -1.95 1.55 -9.54
C PHE A 281 -0.68 2.06 -8.86
N VAL A 282 -0.01 1.18 -8.10
CA VAL A 282 1.18 1.48 -7.33
C VAL A 282 2.36 0.76 -7.94
N CYS A 283 3.21 1.48 -8.64
CA CYS A 283 4.34 0.92 -9.38
C CYS A 283 5.55 0.71 -8.47
N ILE A 284 6.17 -0.48 -8.55
CA ILE A 284 7.54 -0.73 -8.12
C ILE A 284 8.40 -0.82 -9.39
N PRO A 285 9.12 0.22 -9.76
CA PRO A 285 10.07 0.12 -10.87
C PRO A 285 11.16 -0.89 -10.51
N PHE A 286 11.39 -1.86 -11.39
CA PHE A 286 12.55 -2.72 -11.32
C PHE A 286 13.15 -2.84 -12.73
N ASP A 287 14.47 -2.94 -12.82
CA ASP A 287 15.08 -2.95 -14.15
C ASP A 287 16.41 -3.69 -14.14
N PRO A 288 16.69 -4.46 -15.18
CA PRO A 288 18.00 -5.08 -15.40
C PRO A 288 19.13 -4.08 -15.75
N ALA A 289 18.77 -2.81 -16.06
CA ALA A 289 19.70 -1.74 -16.36
C ALA A 289 19.48 -0.55 -15.41
N PRO A 290 20.54 0.16 -14.97
CA PRO A 290 20.41 1.27 -14.00
C PRO A 290 19.49 2.41 -14.45
N GLU A 291 19.40 2.67 -15.76
CA GLU A 291 18.58 3.74 -16.32
C GLU A 291 17.11 3.33 -16.57
N GLY A 292 16.79 2.04 -16.50
CA GLY A 292 15.47 1.53 -16.87
C GLY A 292 14.34 2.03 -15.99
N GLY A 293 14.60 2.32 -14.71
CA GLY A 293 13.64 2.97 -13.83
C GLY A 293 13.15 4.33 -14.33
N GLN A 294 13.97 5.08 -15.08
CA GLN A 294 13.56 6.36 -15.69
C GLN A 294 12.63 6.13 -16.88
N ARG A 295 12.93 5.14 -17.76
CA ARG A 295 12.06 4.75 -18.87
C ARG A 295 10.69 4.29 -18.38
N THR A 296 10.66 3.47 -17.34
CA THR A 296 9.44 3.00 -16.71
C THR A 296 8.61 4.17 -16.15
N ARG A 297 9.22 5.09 -15.40
CA ARG A 297 8.54 6.28 -14.88
C ARG A 297 8.01 7.19 -16.00
N ALA A 298 8.78 7.38 -17.07
CA ALA A 298 8.36 8.16 -18.23
C ALA A 298 7.15 7.54 -18.95
N CYS A 299 7.15 6.23 -19.13
CA CYS A 299 6.04 5.46 -19.71
C CYS A 299 4.75 5.63 -18.88
N LEU A 300 4.84 5.50 -17.55
CA LEU A 300 3.69 5.65 -16.65
C LEU A 300 3.12 7.08 -16.67
N ARG A 301 3.99 8.10 -16.72
CA ARG A 301 3.56 9.50 -16.87
C ARG A 301 2.82 9.73 -18.19
N ALA A 302 3.36 9.21 -19.28
CA ALA A 302 2.75 9.34 -20.60
C ALA A 302 1.38 8.67 -20.66
N TRP A 303 1.23 7.44 -20.11
CA TRP A 303 -0.04 6.76 -19.99
C TRP A 303 -1.08 7.59 -19.24
N ARG A 304 -0.69 8.20 -18.10
CA ARG A 304 -1.59 9.05 -17.32
C ARG A 304 -2.05 10.27 -18.11
N THR A 305 -1.12 10.97 -18.77
CA THR A 305 -1.44 12.18 -19.54
C THR A 305 -2.35 11.88 -20.73
N ASP A 306 -2.14 10.77 -21.40
CA ASP A 306 -2.97 10.34 -22.52
C ASP A 306 -4.40 9.96 -22.09
N ARG A 307 -4.56 9.27 -20.96
CA ARG A 307 -5.86 8.82 -20.45
C ARG A 307 -6.62 9.87 -19.62
N TYR A 308 -5.89 10.80 -19.04
CA TYR A 308 -6.42 11.86 -18.18
C TYR A 308 -5.74 13.19 -18.52
N PRO A 309 -6.02 13.76 -19.71
CA PRO A 309 -5.48 15.07 -20.06
C PRO A 309 -5.94 16.09 -19.02
N SER A 310 -5.00 16.89 -18.51
CA SER A 310 -5.30 17.99 -17.59
C SER A 310 -6.31 18.89 -18.29
N SER A 311 -7.50 19.03 -17.74
CA SER A 311 -8.42 20.08 -18.14
C SER A 311 -7.77 21.41 -17.75
N HIS A 312 -7.29 22.15 -18.74
CA HIS A 312 -6.79 23.51 -18.60
C HIS A 312 -7.90 24.46 -18.16
#